data_b192144c58aa902d22b3daf24401109b
#
_entry.id   b192144c58aa902d22b3daf24401109b
#
_cell.length_a   1.000
_cell.length_b   1.000
_cell.length_c   1.000
_cell.angle_alpha   90.00
_cell.angle_beta   90.00
_cell.angle_gamma   90.00
#
_symmetry.space_group_name_H-M   'P 1'
#
loop_
_entity.id
_entity.type
_entity.pdbx_description
1 polymer ?
#
loop_
_entity_poly.entity_id
_entity_poly.type
_entity_poly.pdbx_seq_one_letter_code
_entity_poly.pdbx_strand_id
1 'polypeptide(L)'
;GDIRGIIEKLDYLKELGVNVLWISPMLESPQDDNGYDISDYRKIYKDYGTMEDYEKLLEEAHKRGIKILMDLVVNHTSDEHNWFIESRKSKDNPYRDYYIWREPVNGKEPNNWGSAFGGPAWEYDPQTEMYYLHLFSKKQPDLNWENPEVREELKNVLRFWKAKGIKGFRFDVVNLISKPEIFENDY
;
A
#
# COMPACT_ATOMS: atom_id res chain seq x y z
N GLY A 1 2.45 0.87 -20.43
CA GLY A 1 3.03 2.21 -20.43
C GLY A 1 4.00 2.40 -19.29
N ASP A 2 4.79 3.44 -19.37
CA ASP A 2 5.79 3.77 -18.38
C ASP A 2 5.80 5.29 -18.12
N ILE A 3 6.63 5.74 -17.18
CA ILE A 3 6.71 7.15 -16.79
C ILE A 3 7.15 8.04 -17.96
N ARG A 4 8.09 7.57 -18.76
CA ARG A 4 8.57 8.34 -19.95
C ARG A 4 7.45 8.50 -20.98
N GLY A 5 6.66 7.47 -21.21
CA GLY A 5 5.49 7.54 -22.08
C GLY A 5 4.43 8.53 -21.60
N ILE A 6 4.25 8.67 -20.28
CA ILE A 6 3.38 9.71 -19.72
C ILE A 6 3.94 11.10 -20.03
N ILE A 7 5.24 11.32 -19.81
CA ILE A 7 5.90 12.61 -20.10
C ILE A 7 5.67 13.00 -21.56
N GLU A 8 5.84 12.08 -22.51
CA GLU A 8 5.60 12.31 -23.94
C GLU A 8 4.16 12.72 -24.27
N LYS A 9 3.20 12.37 -23.43
CA LYS A 9 1.78 12.66 -23.62
C LYS A 9 1.27 13.88 -22.84
N LEU A 10 2.11 14.55 -22.08
CA LEU A 10 1.68 15.68 -21.25
C LEU A 10 1.11 16.85 -22.07
N ASP A 11 1.66 17.15 -23.23
CA ASP A 11 1.12 18.21 -24.10
C ASP A 11 -0.28 17.86 -24.61
N TYR A 12 -0.48 16.61 -25.03
CA TYR A 12 -1.81 16.11 -25.41
C TYR A 12 -2.81 16.21 -24.25
N LEU A 13 -2.42 15.81 -23.04
CA LEU A 13 -3.28 15.91 -21.86
C LEU A 13 -3.62 17.36 -21.52
N LYS A 14 -2.67 18.28 -21.68
CA LYS A 14 -2.89 19.71 -21.49
C LYS A 14 -3.88 20.27 -22.51
N GLU A 15 -3.73 19.95 -23.78
CA GLU A 15 -4.64 20.37 -24.85
C GLU A 15 -6.05 19.84 -24.61
N LEU A 16 -6.19 18.63 -24.02
CA LEU A 16 -7.45 18.05 -23.63
C LEU A 16 -8.10 18.73 -22.40
N GLY A 17 -7.37 19.66 -21.76
CA GLY A 17 -7.87 20.39 -20.58
C GLY A 17 -7.61 19.72 -19.24
N VAL A 18 -6.75 18.70 -19.19
CA VAL A 18 -6.38 18.03 -17.93
C VAL A 18 -5.53 18.98 -17.08
N ASN A 19 -5.92 19.18 -15.83
CA ASN A 19 -5.20 19.98 -14.85
C ASN A 19 -4.75 19.19 -13.60
N VAL A 20 -5.30 17.98 -13.42
CA VAL A 20 -4.90 17.03 -12.40
C VAL A 20 -4.80 15.65 -13.03
N LEU A 21 -3.70 14.97 -12.81
CA LEU A 21 -3.47 13.60 -13.28
C LEU A 21 -3.25 12.68 -12.08
N TRP A 22 -4.17 11.76 -11.87
CA TRP A 22 -3.96 10.63 -10.99
C TRP A 22 -3.37 9.47 -11.78
N ILE A 23 -2.33 8.86 -11.23
CA ILE A 23 -1.67 7.71 -11.80
C ILE A 23 -1.84 6.55 -10.82
N SER A 24 -2.25 5.37 -11.33
CA SER A 24 -2.34 4.14 -10.54
C SER A 24 -0.98 3.80 -9.89
N PRO A 25 -0.92 2.90 -8.89
CA PRO A 25 0.31 2.65 -8.14
C PRO A 25 1.51 2.38 -9.03
N MET A 26 2.61 3.06 -8.76
CA MET A 26 3.88 2.92 -9.50
C MET A 26 5.07 2.65 -8.60
N LEU A 27 4.82 2.42 -7.31
CA LEU A 27 5.85 2.09 -6.33
C LEU A 27 6.31 0.64 -6.48
N GLU A 28 7.44 0.31 -5.85
CA GLU A 28 8.00 -1.05 -5.88
C GLU A 28 6.97 -2.07 -5.41
N SER A 29 6.75 -3.10 -6.20
CA SER A 29 5.71 -4.09 -5.99
C SER A 29 6.03 -5.39 -6.72
N PRO A 30 5.74 -6.57 -6.16
CA PRO A 30 5.79 -7.85 -6.90
C PRO A 30 4.67 -7.99 -7.94
N GLN A 31 3.72 -7.03 -8.02
CA GLN A 31 2.65 -6.98 -9.01
C GLN A 31 1.60 -8.11 -8.87
N ASP A 32 1.39 -8.62 -7.68
CA ASP A 32 0.32 -9.59 -7.43
C ASP A 32 -1.08 -8.97 -7.58
N ASP A 33 -1.20 -7.68 -7.36
CA ASP A 33 -2.44 -6.90 -7.51
C ASP A 33 -2.19 -5.58 -8.26
N ASN A 34 -1.54 -5.65 -9.42
CA ASN A 34 -1.31 -4.51 -10.31
C ASN A 34 -0.67 -3.27 -9.63
N GLY A 35 0.18 -3.50 -8.62
CA GLY A 35 0.87 -2.47 -7.87
C GLY A 35 0.19 -2.05 -6.56
N TYR A 36 -1.01 -2.55 -6.26
CA TYR A 36 -1.69 -2.32 -4.97
C TYR A 36 -1.11 -3.17 -3.83
N ASP A 37 -0.08 -3.93 -4.08
CA ASP A 37 0.73 -4.72 -3.15
C ASP A 37 2.13 -4.11 -3.07
N ILE A 38 2.30 -3.07 -2.26
CA ILE A 38 3.54 -2.28 -2.18
C ILE A 38 4.57 -2.99 -1.32
N SER A 39 5.76 -3.23 -1.87
CA SER A 39 6.90 -3.82 -1.17
C SER A 39 7.94 -2.79 -0.69
N ASP A 40 7.96 -1.58 -1.28
CA ASP A 40 8.77 -0.45 -0.82
C ASP A 40 8.10 0.87 -1.21
N TYR A 41 7.69 1.66 -0.21
CA TYR A 41 7.01 2.94 -0.41
C TYR A 41 7.90 4.06 -0.96
N ARG A 42 9.21 3.89 -0.99
CA ARG A 42 10.17 4.93 -1.37
C ARG A 42 10.93 4.62 -2.66
N LYS A 43 10.48 3.59 -3.39
CA LYS A 43 11.05 3.19 -4.69
C LYS A 43 10.00 3.18 -5.78
N ILE A 44 10.42 3.51 -6.98
CA ILE A 44 9.62 3.33 -8.21
C ILE A 44 9.83 1.89 -8.72
N TYR A 45 8.76 1.25 -9.16
CA TYR A 45 8.84 -0.06 -9.78
C TYR A 45 9.66 0.02 -11.08
N LYS A 46 10.65 -0.84 -11.21
CA LYS A 46 11.69 -0.77 -12.25
C LYS A 46 11.14 -0.76 -13.70
N ASP A 47 10.03 -1.46 -13.94
CA ASP A 47 9.45 -1.55 -15.28
C ASP A 47 8.69 -0.27 -15.68
N TYR A 48 8.40 0.62 -14.72
CA TYR A 48 7.79 1.93 -14.98
C TYR A 48 8.82 3.04 -15.16
N GLY A 49 10.03 2.86 -14.63
CA GLY A 49 11.11 3.82 -14.74
C GLY A 49 11.93 3.95 -13.48
N THR A 50 12.67 5.05 -13.38
CA THR A 50 13.53 5.38 -12.26
C THR A 50 12.94 6.50 -11.40
N MET A 51 13.58 6.79 -10.26
CA MET A 51 13.22 7.95 -9.45
C MET A 51 13.45 9.25 -10.23
N GLU A 52 14.53 9.33 -11.01
CA GLU A 52 14.82 10.49 -11.88
C GLU A 52 13.74 10.68 -12.95
N ASP A 53 13.25 9.59 -13.55
CA ASP A 53 12.13 9.65 -14.49
C ASP A 53 10.86 10.20 -13.82
N TYR A 54 10.61 9.80 -12.59
CA TYR A 54 9.44 10.26 -11.82
C TYR A 54 9.57 11.74 -11.44
N GLU A 55 10.74 12.17 -10.97
CA GLU A 55 11.01 13.58 -10.66
C GLU A 55 10.87 14.45 -11.92
N LYS A 56 11.33 13.95 -13.06
CA LYS A 56 11.15 14.63 -14.35
C LYS A 56 9.66 14.71 -14.74
N LEU A 57 8.88 13.66 -14.51
CA LEU A 57 7.43 13.71 -14.73
C LEU A 57 6.79 14.82 -13.90
N LEU A 58 7.13 14.95 -12.61
CA LEU A 58 6.60 16.01 -11.75
C LEU A 58 6.98 17.40 -12.28
N GLU A 59 8.22 17.60 -12.65
CA GLU A 59 8.70 18.88 -13.19
C GLU A 59 7.97 19.25 -14.49
N GLU A 60 7.92 18.33 -15.45
CA GLU A 60 7.30 18.58 -16.76
C GLU A 60 5.78 18.75 -16.68
N ALA A 61 5.11 18.01 -15.80
CA ALA A 61 3.68 18.21 -15.54
C ALA A 61 3.40 19.58 -14.92
N HIS A 62 4.18 19.98 -13.91
CA HIS A 62 4.02 21.27 -13.23
C HIS A 62 4.28 22.45 -14.17
N LYS A 63 5.25 22.38 -15.08
CA LYS A 63 5.48 23.39 -16.13
C LYS A 63 4.24 23.61 -17.00
N ARG A 64 3.43 22.58 -17.18
CA ARG A 64 2.19 22.61 -17.97
C ARG A 64 0.94 22.93 -17.15
N GLY A 65 1.09 23.19 -15.85
CA GLY A 65 -0.03 23.43 -14.95
C GLY A 65 -0.80 22.16 -14.56
N ILE A 66 -0.23 20.97 -14.79
CA ILE A 66 -0.82 19.69 -14.42
C ILE A 66 -0.27 19.26 -13.07
N LYS A 67 -1.16 19.01 -12.10
CA LYS A 67 -0.82 18.48 -10.80
C LYS A 67 -0.84 16.96 -10.84
N ILE A 68 0.14 16.32 -10.21
CA ILE A 68 0.18 14.85 -10.07
C ILE A 68 -0.35 14.45 -8.71
N LEU A 69 -1.33 13.55 -8.71
CA LEU A 69 -1.77 12.80 -7.53
C LEU A 69 -1.14 11.42 -7.54
N MET A 70 -0.45 11.09 -6.45
CA MET A 70 0.10 9.77 -6.24
C MET A 70 -0.96 8.86 -5.61
N ASP A 71 -1.13 7.66 -6.15
CA ASP A 71 -1.88 6.60 -5.48
C ASP A 71 -1.08 6.08 -4.30
N LEU A 72 -1.70 6.02 -3.13
CA LEU A 72 -1.05 5.55 -1.92
C LEU A 72 -1.93 4.51 -1.23
N VAL A 73 -1.41 3.29 -1.17
CA VAL A 73 -2.06 2.14 -0.55
C VAL A 73 -1.59 2.05 0.90
N VAL A 74 -2.46 2.38 1.84
CA VAL A 74 -2.08 2.48 3.27
C VAL A 74 -2.82 1.49 4.17
N ASN A 75 -3.81 0.76 3.63
CA ASN A 75 -4.51 -0.28 4.40
C ASN A 75 -3.64 -1.52 4.62
N HIS A 76 -2.83 -1.89 3.64
CA HIS A 76 -2.00 -3.10 3.62
C HIS A 76 -0.70 -2.87 2.87
N THR A 77 0.23 -3.80 2.98
CA THR A 77 1.44 -3.86 2.16
C THR A 77 1.48 -5.18 1.39
N SER A 78 2.47 -5.36 0.50
CA SER A 78 2.85 -6.69 0.04
C SER A 78 3.36 -7.54 1.23
N ASP A 79 3.16 -8.85 1.16
CA ASP A 79 3.82 -9.80 2.06
C ASP A 79 5.35 -9.85 1.84
N GLU A 80 5.84 -9.30 0.74
CA GLU A 80 7.27 -9.12 0.44
C GLU A 80 7.83 -7.77 0.94
N HIS A 81 7.01 -6.93 1.58
CA HIS A 81 7.49 -5.73 2.27
C HIS A 81 8.38 -6.14 3.48
N ASN A 82 9.49 -5.42 3.67
CA ASN A 82 10.42 -5.75 4.77
C ASN A 82 9.75 -5.75 6.14
N TRP A 83 8.79 -4.87 6.38
CA TRP A 83 8.04 -4.86 7.65
C TRP A 83 7.31 -6.18 7.89
N PHE A 84 6.71 -6.79 6.87
CA PHE A 84 6.02 -8.07 7.03
C PHE A 84 7.00 -9.23 7.14
N ILE A 85 8.07 -9.23 6.35
CA ILE A 85 9.13 -10.23 6.42
C ILE A 85 9.70 -10.30 7.85
N GLU A 86 9.93 -9.14 8.47
CA GLU A 86 10.40 -9.07 9.86
C GLU A 86 9.29 -9.47 10.85
N SER A 87 8.07 -8.95 10.68
CA SER A 87 6.92 -9.20 11.54
C SER A 87 6.63 -10.69 11.75
N ARG A 88 6.77 -11.50 10.70
CA ARG A 88 6.46 -12.94 10.75
C ARG A 88 7.59 -13.80 11.34
N LYS A 89 8.77 -13.26 11.60
CA LYS A 89 9.91 -14.04 12.11
C LYS A 89 9.70 -14.55 13.53
N SER A 90 9.12 -13.72 14.41
CA SER A 90 8.86 -14.06 15.80
C SER A 90 7.80 -13.17 16.41
N LYS A 91 7.18 -13.62 17.51
CA LYS A 91 6.14 -12.87 18.24
C LYS A 91 6.67 -11.63 18.96
N ASP A 92 7.97 -11.55 19.21
CA ASP A 92 8.67 -10.45 19.88
C ASP A 92 9.47 -9.54 18.92
N ASN A 93 9.34 -9.76 17.62
CA ASN A 93 9.99 -8.92 16.62
C ASN A 93 9.48 -7.46 16.70
N PRO A 94 10.35 -6.43 16.58
CA PRO A 94 9.94 -5.03 16.62
C PRO A 94 8.85 -4.64 15.63
N TYR A 95 8.75 -5.34 14.51
CA TYR A 95 7.72 -5.12 13.49
C TYR A 95 6.47 -5.98 13.68
N ARG A 96 6.40 -6.81 14.74
CA ARG A 96 5.27 -7.73 14.92
C ARG A 96 3.95 -7.01 14.86
N ASP A 97 3.79 -5.95 15.63
CA ASP A 97 2.55 -5.20 15.76
C ASP A 97 2.33 -4.15 14.64
N TYR A 98 3.17 -4.16 13.60
CA TYR A 98 2.88 -3.42 12.35
C TYR A 98 1.71 -4.01 11.59
N TYR A 99 1.44 -5.31 11.83
CA TYR A 99 0.33 -6.06 11.23
C TYR A 99 -0.58 -6.62 12.32
N ILE A 100 -1.72 -7.14 11.90
CA ILE A 100 -2.75 -7.63 12.82
C ILE A 100 -2.62 -9.14 12.92
N TRP A 101 -2.05 -9.63 14.02
CA TRP A 101 -1.87 -11.05 14.33
C TRP A 101 -2.81 -11.47 15.44
N ARG A 102 -3.40 -12.67 15.33
CA ARG A 102 -4.29 -13.26 16.36
C ARG A 102 -4.00 -14.74 16.53
N GLU A 103 -4.15 -15.20 17.77
CA GLU A 103 -4.08 -16.63 18.09
C GLU A 103 -5.28 -17.35 17.45
N PRO A 104 -5.11 -18.65 17.09
CA PRO A 104 -6.23 -19.49 16.70
C PRO A 104 -7.32 -19.56 17.78
N VAL A 105 -8.59 -19.53 17.36
CA VAL A 105 -9.73 -19.75 18.25
C VAL A 105 -10.27 -21.15 18.00
N ASN A 106 -10.15 -22.04 18.97
CA ASN A 106 -10.50 -23.47 18.83
C ASN A 106 -9.84 -24.14 17.61
N GLY A 107 -8.58 -23.77 17.32
CA GLY A 107 -7.81 -24.31 16.19
C GLY A 107 -8.25 -23.82 14.82
N LYS A 108 -9.04 -22.75 14.75
CA LYS A 108 -9.56 -22.13 13.53
C LYS A 108 -9.24 -20.62 13.50
N GLU A 109 -9.72 -19.96 12.44
CA GLU A 109 -9.64 -18.52 12.26
C GLU A 109 -10.24 -17.76 13.47
N PRO A 110 -9.71 -16.56 13.79
CA PRO A 110 -10.19 -15.74 14.92
C PRO A 110 -11.67 -15.38 14.85
N ASN A 111 -12.21 -15.19 13.66
CA ASN A 111 -13.62 -14.89 13.39
C ASN A 111 -14.01 -15.32 11.97
N ASN A 112 -15.23 -15.00 11.53
CA ASN A 112 -15.78 -15.40 10.23
C ASN A 112 -15.58 -14.39 9.12
N TRP A 113 -14.68 -13.41 9.27
CA TRP A 113 -14.49 -12.37 8.24
C TRP A 113 -14.01 -12.98 6.93
N GLY A 114 -14.62 -12.48 5.84
CA GLY A 114 -14.26 -12.84 4.47
C GLY A 114 -13.33 -11.82 3.81
N SER A 115 -12.47 -12.30 2.94
CA SER A 115 -11.65 -11.46 2.06
C SER A 115 -12.47 -10.94 0.89
N ALA A 116 -12.16 -9.72 0.43
CA ALA A 116 -12.77 -9.13 -0.77
C ALA A 116 -12.53 -9.97 -2.04
N PHE A 117 -11.46 -10.76 -2.08
CA PHE A 117 -11.15 -11.66 -3.18
C PHE A 117 -11.66 -13.09 -2.98
N GLY A 118 -12.43 -13.30 -1.92
CA GLY A 118 -13.01 -14.60 -1.56
C GLY A 118 -12.18 -15.39 -0.57
N GLY A 119 -12.85 -16.29 0.15
CA GLY A 119 -12.25 -17.06 1.24
C GLY A 119 -12.11 -16.27 2.54
N PRO A 120 -11.48 -16.87 3.58
CA PRO A 120 -11.26 -16.22 4.86
C PRO A 120 -10.38 -14.97 4.75
N ALA A 121 -10.61 -13.99 5.64
CA ALA A 121 -9.74 -12.82 5.78
C ALA A 121 -8.50 -13.09 6.66
N TRP A 122 -8.33 -14.32 7.12
CA TRP A 122 -7.23 -14.73 8.00
C TRP A 122 -6.42 -15.85 7.36
N GLU A 123 -5.10 -15.66 7.31
CA GLU A 123 -4.16 -16.69 6.83
C GLU A 123 -3.29 -17.18 7.99
N TYR A 124 -3.19 -18.49 8.14
CA TYR A 124 -2.34 -19.12 9.15
C TYR A 124 -0.88 -19.09 8.76
N ASP A 125 -0.03 -18.58 9.66
CA ASP A 125 1.42 -18.65 9.51
C ASP A 125 2.01 -19.69 10.47
N PRO A 126 2.53 -20.80 9.92
CA PRO A 126 3.09 -21.87 10.74
C PRO A 126 4.38 -21.47 11.47
N GLN A 127 5.05 -20.40 11.08
CA GLN A 127 6.30 -19.96 11.69
C GLN A 127 6.10 -19.49 13.12
N THR A 128 4.99 -18.80 13.41
CA THR A 128 4.64 -18.35 14.76
C THR A 128 3.31 -18.91 15.27
N GLU A 129 2.69 -19.80 14.50
CA GLU A 129 1.44 -20.49 14.81
C GLU A 129 0.28 -19.53 15.11
N MET A 130 0.23 -18.41 14.35
CA MET A 130 -0.82 -17.37 14.45
C MET A 130 -1.41 -17.07 13.09
N TYR A 131 -2.56 -16.41 13.09
CA TYR A 131 -3.20 -15.87 11.90
C TYR A 131 -2.89 -14.38 11.73
N TYR A 132 -2.66 -13.93 10.49
CA TYR A 132 -2.65 -12.52 10.15
C TYR A 132 -3.88 -12.15 9.32
N LEU A 133 -4.35 -10.91 9.51
CA LEU A 133 -5.49 -10.36 8.78
C LEU A 133 -5.08 -9.90 7.37
N HIS A 134 -5.90 -10.24 6.38
CA HIS A 134 -5.82 -9.70 5.02
C HIS A 134 -7.23 -9.48 4.47
N LEU A 135 -7.69 -8.25 4.38
CA LEU A 135 -9.01 -7.94 3.82
C LEU A 135 -9.06 -8.14 2.29
N PHE A 136 -7.90 -8.20 1.65
CA PHE A 136 -7.75 -8.50 0.22
C PHE A 136 -7.01 -9.83 0.02
N SER A 137 -6.02 -9.90 -0.85
CA SER A 137 -5.24 -11.14 -1.03
C SER A 137 -4.44 -11.48 0.24
N LYS A 138 -4.23 -12.78 0.47
CA LYS A 138 -3.28 -13.26 1.49
C LYS A 138 -1.85 -12.73 1.29
N LYS A 139 -1.53 -12.26 0.09
CA LYS A 139 -0.28 -11.58 -0.23
C LYS A 139 -0.30 -10.08 0.10
N GLN A 140 -1.38 -9.60 0.73
CA GLN A 140 -1.58 -8.18 1.11
C GLN A 140 -2.00 -8.09 2.58
N PRO A 141 -1.07 -8.39 3.53
CA PRO A 141 -1.37 -8.31 4.95
C PRO A 141 -1.75 -6.89 5.39
N ASP A 142 -2.79 -6.79 6.19
CA ASP A 142 -3.33 -5.52 6.67
C ASP A 142 -2.44 -4.89 7.74
N LEU A 143 -2.17 -3.60 7.59
CA LEU A 143 -1.43 -2.80 8.56
C LEU A 143 -2.28 -2.51 9.80
N ASN A 144 -1.64 -2.53 10.96
CA ASN A 144 -2.23 -2.19 12.24
C ASN A 144 -2.18 -0.68 12.49
N TRP A 145 -3.23 0.04 12.13
CA TRP A 145 -3.32 1.49 12.29
C TRP A 145 -3.49 1.96 13.76
N GLU A 146 -3.80 1.06 14.67
CA GLU A 146 -3.78 1.36 16.12
C GLU A 146 -2.36 1.56 16.65
N ASN A 147 -1.39 0.94 15.99
CA ASN A 147 0.03 1.11 16.33
C ASN A 147 0.51 2.53 15.92
N PRO A 148 0.95 3.37 16.88
CA PRO A 148 1.42 4.72 16.58
C PRO A 148 2.68 4.75 15.71
N GLU A 149 3.52 3.71 15.75
CA GLU A 149 4.70 3.60 14.88
C GLU A 149 4.31 3.43 13.42
N VAL A 150 3.28 2.63 13.12
CA VAL A 150 2.73 2.48 11.76
C VAL A 150 2.23 3.84 11.25
N ARG A 151 1.48 4.57 12.08
CA ARG A 151 0.98 5.90 11.71
C ARG A 151 2.12 6.88 11.41
N GLU A 152 3.19 6.85 12.21
CA GLU A 152 4.33 7.75 11.99
C GLU A 152 5.13 7.36 10.75
N GLU A 153 5.34 6.06 10.50
CA GLU A 153 6.01 5.60 9.27
C GLU A 153 5.24 6.00 8.01
N LEU A 154 3.92 5.89 8.01
CA LEU A 154 3.12 6.32 6.86
C LEU A 154 3.11 7.84 6.70
N LYS A 155 3.13 8.63 7.78
CA LYS A 155 3.37 10.08 7.70
C LYS A 155 4.74 10.41 7.11
N ASN A 156 5.77 9.64 7.46
CA ASN A 156 7.11 9.80 6.89
C ASN A 156 7.14 9.49 5.38
N VAL A 157 6.38 8.51 4.93
CA VAL A 157 6.18 8.25 3.50
C VAL A 157 5.54 9.46 2.80
N LEU A 158 4.48 10.04 3.39
CA LEU A 158 3.84 11.25 2.85
C LEU A 158 4.82 12.43 2.78
N ARG A 159 5.60 12.66 3.84
CA ARG A 159 6.63 13.72 3.88
C ARG A 159 7.70 13.53 2.81
N PHE A 160 8.14 12.28 2.60
CA PHE A 160 9.11 11.94 1.57
C PHE A 160 8.62 12.34 0.17
N TRP A 161 7.41 11.94 -0.21
CA TRP A 161 6.86 12.26 -1.53
C TRP A 161 6.48 13.72 -1.68
N LYS A 162 5.98 14.36 -0.61
CA LYS A 162 5.74 15.80 -0.61
C LYS A 162 7.03 16.59 -0.86
N ALA A 163 8.13 16.21 -0.25
CA ALA A 163 9.44 16.82 -0.46
C ALA A 163 9.93 16.69 -1.91
N LYS A 164 9.53 15.62 -2.62
CA LYS A 164 9.81 15.43 -4.05
C LYS A 164 8.90 16.25 -4.98
N GLY A 165 7.89 16.92 -4.47
CA GLY A 165 7.02 17.81 -5.25
C GLY A 165 5.64 17.28 -5.59
N ILE A 166 5.22 16.14 -5.03
CA ILE A 166 3.85 15.64 -5.13
C ILE A 166 2.88 16.70 -4.58
N LYS A 167 1.78 16.96 -5.29
CA LYS A 167 0.78 17.96 -4.93
C LYS A 167 -0.42 17.41 -4.19
N GLY A 168 -0.58 16.10 -4.17
CA GLY A 168 -1.64 15.43 -3.45
C GLY A 168 -1.54 13.91 -3.56
N PHE A 169 -2.41 13.24 -2.81
CA PHE A 169 -2.49 11.78 -2.76
C PHE A 169 -3.92 11.32 -3.00
N ARG A 170 -4.07 10.21 -3.68
CA ARG A 170 -5.28 9.42 -3.66
C ARG A 170 -5.03 8.23 -2.74
N PHE A 171 -5.79 8.13 -1.66
CA PHE A 171 -5.67 7.01 -0.74
C PHE A 171 -6.60 5.88 -1.18
N ASP A 172 -6.01 4.72 -1.42
CA ASP A 172 -6.77 3.53 -1.71
C ASP A 172 -7.42 2.97 -0.45
N VAL A 173 -8.68 2.56 -0.56
CA VAL A 173 -9.50 1.92 0.50
C VAL A 173 -9.30 2.48 1.91
N VAL A 174 -9.14 3.80 2.02
CA VAL A 174 -8.83 4.50 3.27
C VAL A 174 -9.91 4.31 4.35
N ASN A 175 -11.12 4.00 3.95
CA ASN A 175 -12.23 3.68 4.85
C ASN A 175 -12.04 2.35 5.63
N LEU A 176 -11.09 1.51 5.22
CA LEU A 176 -10.82 0.21 5.85
C LEU A 176 -9.67 0.23 6.86
N ILE A 177 -8.93 1.34 6.99
CA ILE A 177 -7.81 1.42 7.94
C ILE A 177 -8.26 1.38 9.41
N SER A 178 -9.46 1.90 9.70
CA SER A 178 -10.11 1.74 10.99
C SER A 178 -11.03 0.53 10.94
N LYS A 179 -10.78 -0.44 11.81
CA LYS A 179 -11.52 -1.68 11.84
C LYS A 179 -12.37 -1.75 13.11
N PRO A 180 -13.60 -2.33 13.05
CA PRO A 180 -14.39 -2.61 14.25
C PRO A 180 -13.65 -3.62 15.15
N GLU A 181 -14.27 -4.01 16.24
CA GLU A 181 -13.67 -5.00 17.15
C GLU A 181 -13.38 -6.31 16.41
N ILE A 182 -12.08 -6.62 16.29
CA ILE A 182 -11.55 -7.68 15.40
C ILE A 182 -11.98 -9.09 15.83
N PHE A 183 -12.50 -9.25 17.04
CA PHE A 183 -12.97 -10.54 17.54
C PHE A 183 -14.46 -10.81 17.29
N GLU A 184 -15.22 -9.82 16.82
CA GLU A 184 -16.63 -10.00 16.50
C GLU A 184 -16.80 -10.69 15.14
N ASN A 185 -17.78 -11.59 15.10
CA ASN A 185 -18.22 -12.16 13.83
C ASN A 185 -19.01 -11.13 13.05
N ASP A 186 -18.85 -11.18 11.73
CA ASP A 186 -19.69 -10.43 10.79
C ASP A 186 -21.01 -11.21 10.58
N TYR A 187 -22.15 -10.52 10.60
CA TYR A 187 -23.50 -11.11 10.47
C TYR A 187 -24.11 -10.85 9.10
#